data_650a7e539efb1d658e85b63f018f58c8
#
_entry.id   650a7e539efb1d658e85b63f018f58c8
#
_cell.length_a   1.000
_cell.length_b   1.000
_cell.length_c   1.000
_cell.angle_alpha   90.00
_cell.angle_beta   90.00
_cell.angle_gamma   90.00
#
_symmetry.space_group_name_H-M   'P 1'
#
loop_
_entity.id
_entity.type
_entity.pdbx_description
1 polymer ?
#
loop_
_entity_poly.entity_id
_entity_poly.type
_entity_poly.pdbx_seq_one_letter_code
_entity_poly.pdbx_strand_id
1 'polypeptide(L)'
;MNYILQGRRAQAVTPSDTDNIPNPAGATNATQPAALYAGSNGDIAVIMEGGDEVTFVGIKAGTFLPIAVTRVKATGTSVTNILAIW
;
A
#
# COMPACT_ATOMS: atom_id res chain seq x y z
N MET A 1 16.80 -2.82 20.74
CA MET A 1 17.01 -2.30 19.37
C MET A 1 15.83 -1.44 18.97
N ASN A 2 16.12 -0.30 18.42
CA ASN A 2 15.08 0.59 17.94
C ASN A 2 14.80 0.33 16.46
N TYR A 3 13.55 0.12 16.15
CA TYR A 3 13.13 0.02 14.75
C TYR A 3 12.56 1.34 14.33
N ILE A 4 13.18 1.94 13.34
CA ILE A 4 12.68 3.16 12.74
C ILE A 4 12.10 2.77 11.40
N LEU A 5 10.81 3.00 11.22
CA LEU A 5 10.19 2.79 9.92
C LEU A 5 10.67 3.89 9.00
N GLN A 6 11.60 3.54 8.14
CA GLN A 6 12.22 4.47 7.23
C GLN A 6 12.07 3.94 5.82
N GLY A 7 11.23 4.58 5.04
CA GLY A 7 11.06 4.23 3.65
C GLY A 7 12.24 4.74 2.84
N ARG A 8 12.77 3.87 1.99
CA ARG A 8 13.87 4.23 1.09
C ARG A 8 13.39 4.33 -0.34
N ARG A 9 12.24 3.75 -0.64
CA ARG A 9 11.66 3.78 -1.98
C ARG A 9 10.17 3.98 -1.86
N ALA A 10 9.62 4.73 -2.79
CA ALA A 10 8.19 4.95 -2.88
C ALA A 10 7.77 4.84 -4.35
N GLN A 11 6.59 4.28 -4.57
CA GLN A 11 6.07 4.09 -5.91
C GLN A 11 4.57 4.32 -5.90
N ALA A 12 4.07 5.00 -6.92
CA ALA A 12 2.63 5.20 -7.07
C ALA A 12 1.95 3.85 -7.26
N VAL A 13 0.83 3.66 -6.59
CA VAL A 13 0.03 2.44 -6.68
C VAL A 13 -1.16 2.69 -7.58
N THR A 14 -1.34 1.82 -8.58
CA THR A 14 -2.55 1.77 -9.36
C THR A 14 -3.40 0.64 -8.80
N PRO A 15 -4.55 0.92 -8.18
CA PRO A 15 -5.40 -0.14 -7.65
C PRO A 15 -5.83 -1.09 -8.76
N SER A 16 -5.83 -2.38 -8.45
CA SER A 16 -6.21 -3.42 -9.41
C SER A 16 -6.82 -4.59 -8.67
N ASP A 17 -7.87 -5.17 -9.24
CA ASP A 17 -8.49 -6.36 -8.67
C ASP A 17 -7.74 -7.65 -9.04
N THR A 18 -6.80 -7.58 -9.95
CA THR A 18 -6.11 -8.76 -10.48
C THR A 18 -4.59 -8.72 -10.32
N ASP A 19 -3.99 -7.54 -10.26
CA ASP A 19 -2.55 -7.40 -10.24
C ASP A 19 -2.03 -6.96 -8.89
N ASN A 20 -0.96 -7.60 -8.44
CA ASN A 20 -0.28 -7.19 -7.21
C ASN A 20 0.54 -5.93 -7.44
N ILE A 21 0.90 -5.26 -6.34
CA ILE A 21 1.78 -4.10 -6.40
C ILE A 21 3.13 -4.55 -6.95
N PRO A 22 3.63 -3.94 -8.04
CA PRO A 22 4.92 -4.32 -8.59
C PRO A 22 6.07 -3.87 -7.68
N ASN A 23 7.17 -4.60 -7.74
CA ASN A 23 8.38 -4.20 -7.04
C ASN A 23 8.94 -2.90 -7.62
N PRO A 24 9.63 -2.09 -6.81
CA PRO A 24 10.31 -0.91 -7.34
C PRO A 24 11.31 -1.28 -8.42
N ALA A 25 11.49 -0.40 -9.38
CA ALA A 25 12.47 -0.59 -10.44
C ALA A 25 13.86 -0.80 -9.83
N GLY A 26 14.57 -1.83 -10.30
CA GLY A 26 15.89 -2.16 -9.78
C GLY A 26 15.92 -3.00 -8.52
N ALA A 27 14.77 -3.36 -7.98
CA ALA A 27 14.72 -4.26 -6.82
C ALA A 27 15.18 -5.65 -7.23
N THR A 28 16.04 -6.24 -6.42
CA THR A 28 16.56 -7.59 -6.70
C THR A 28 15.72 -8.68 -6.07
N ASN A 29 14.93 -8.35 -5.07
CA ASN A 29 14.07 -9.30 -4.37
C ASN A 29 12.63 -8.86 -4.44
N ALA A 30 11.72 -9.83 -4.56
CA ALA A 30 10.30 -9.55 -4.47
C ALA A 30 9.95 -9.28 -3.02
N THR A 31 9.75 -8.03 -2.66
CA THR A 31 9.37 -7.64 -1.31
C THR A 31 8.08 -6.86 -1.34
N GLN A 32 7.29 -7.04 -0.29
CA GLN A 32 6.08 -6.28 -0.13
C GLN A 32 6.39 -4.90 0.41
N PRO A 33 5.61 -3.87 0.06
CA PRO A 33 5.81 -2.56 0.67
C PRO A 33 5.56 -2.63 2.17
N ALA A 34 6.33 -1.86 2.92
CA ALA A 34 6.21 -1.82 4.37
C ALA A 34 5.14 -0.84 4.84
N ALA A 35 4.66 0.03 3.95
CA ALA A 35 3.68 1.03 4.31
C ALA A 35 2.95 1.54 3.07
N LEU A 36 1.78 2.13 3.31
CA LEU A 36 1.03 2.84 2.28
C LEU A 36 0.79 4.27 2.73
N TYR A 37 0.78 5.19 1.78
CA TYR A 37 0.43 6.58 2.03
C TYR A 37 -0.84 6.90 1.24
N ALA A 38 -1.83 7.49 1.92
CA ALA A 38 -3.09 7.87 1.30
C ALA A 38 -3.05 9.32 0.87
N GLY A 39 -3.29 9.58 -0.41
CA GLY A 39 -3.26 10.93 -0.96
C GLY A 39 -4.59 11.67 -0.92
N SER A 40 -5.66 11.01 -0.51
CA SER A 40 -6.98 11.64 -0.39
C SER A 40 -7.80 10.93 0.68
N ASN A 41 -8.98 11.48 0.96
CA ASN A 41 -9.93 10.83 1.87
C ASN A 41 -10.63 9.69 1.16
N GLY A 42 -10.97 8.64 1.89
CA GLY A 42 -11.76 7.54 1.35
C GLY A 42 -11.46 6.22 2.03
N ASP A 43 -11.71 5.14 1.30
CA ASP A 43 -11.49 3.79 1.77
C ASP A 43 -10.42 3.12 0.93
N ILE A 44 -9.69 2.20 1.53
CA ILE A 44 -8.68 1.41 0.82
C ILE A 44 -8.94 -0.07 1.07
N ALA A 45 -9.23 -0.80 0.01
CA ALA A 45 -9.39 -2.26 0.08
C ALA A 45 -8.07 -2.90 -0.32
N VAL A 46 -7.55 -3.77 0.53
CA VAL A 46 -6.23 -4.38 0.32
C VAL A 46 -6.27 -5.89 0.56
N ILE A 47 -5.27 -6.57 0.00
CA ILE A 47 -4.94 -7.93 0.41
C ILE A 47 -3.62 -7.84 1.13
N MET A 48 -3.63 -8.23 2.41
CA MET A 48 -2.44 -8.19 3.25
C MET A 48 -1.44 -9.26 2.82
N GLU A 49 -0.19 -9.09 3.22
CA GLU A 49 0.85 -10.06 2.92
C GLU A 49 0.47 -11.47 3.38
N GLY A 50 -0.22 -11.57 4.50
CA GLY A 50 -0.67 -12.85 5.04
C GLY A 50 -1.89 -13.44 4.34
N GLY A 51 -2.44 -12.75 3.34
CA GLY A 51 -3.58 -13.24 2.58
C GLY A 51 -4.94 -12.69 2.99
N ASP A 52 -5.00 -11.90 4.04
CA ASP A 52 -6.27 -11.32 4.50
C ASP A 52 -6.73 -10.22 3.56
N GLU A 53 -7.99 -10.27 3.19
CA GLU A 53 -8.60 -9.22 2.39
C GLU A 53 -9.41 -8.33 3.31
N VAL A 54 -9.02 -7.07 3.43
CA VAL A 54 -9.66 -6.13 4.35
C VAL A 54 -9.82 -4.77 3.69
N THR A 55 -10.77 -3.98 4.22
CA THR A 55 -11.00 -2.62 3.77
C THR A 55 -10.80 -1.68 4.95
N PHE A 56 -9.87 -0.73 4.80
CA PHE A 56 -9.67 0.33 5.78
C PHE A 56 -10.59 1.48 5.43
N VAL A 57 -11.58 1.73 6.29
CA VAL A 57 -12.64 2.70 6.06
C VAL A 57 -12.31 4.01 6.76
N GLY A 58 -12.65 5.12 6.12
CA GLY A 58 -12.51 6.43 6.76
C GLY A 58 -11.07 6.95 6.79
N ILE A 59 -10.27 6.59 5.81
CA ILE A 59 -8.91 7.09 5.69
C ILE A 59 -8.93 8.58 5.33
N LYS A 60 -8.07 9.35 5.96
CA LYS A 60 -7.92 10.78 5.68
C LYS A 60 -6.71 11.01 4.79
N ALA A 61 -6.75 12.08 3.99
CA ALA A 61 -5.61 12.49 3.19
C ALA A 61 -4.38 12.67 4.07
N GLY A 62 -3.25 12.15 3.62
CA GLY A 62 -2.00 12.22 4.38
C GLY A 62 -1.83 11.11 5.41
N THR A 63 -2.73 10.14 5.46
CA THR A 63 -2.61 9.03 6.41
C THR A 63 -1.51 8.07 5.97
N PHE A 64 -0.67 7.69 6.92
CA PHE A 64 0.39 6.73 6.73
C PHE A 64 -0.02 5.41 7.37
N LEU A 65 -0.12 4.34 6.57
CA LEU A 65 -0.53 3.02 7.03
C LEU A 65 0.68 2.10 7.08
N PRO A 66 1.20 1.76 8.26
CA PRO A 66 2.39 0.90 8.38
C PRO A 66 2.00 -0.57 8.23
N ILE A 67 1.60 -0.97 7.04
CA ILE A 67 1.12 -2.33 6.75
C ILE A 67 1.83 -2.89 5.52
N ALA A 68 2.01 -4.20 5.53
CA ALA A 68 2.56 -4.91 4.39
C ALA A 68 1.42 -5.54 3.60
N VAL A 69 1.27 -5.14 2.34
CA VAL A 69 0.19 -5.61 1.49
C VAL A 69 0.72 -6.14 0.17
N THR A 70 0.01 -7.09 -0.42
CA THR A 70 0.36 -7.61 -1.74
C THR A 70 -0.39 -6.87 -2.84
N ARG A 71 -1.57 -6.35 -2.54
CA ARG A 71 -2.43 -5.74 -3.55
C ARG A 71 -3.30 -4.65 -2.93
N VAL A 72 -3.49 -3.56 -3.67
CA VAL A 72 -4.54 -2.59 -3.38
C VAL A 72 -5.61 -2.82 -4.42
N LYS A 73 -6.80 -3.20 -3.99
CA LYS A 73 -7.88 -3.57 -4.91
C LYS A 73 -8.54 -2.32 -5.49
N ALA A 74 -8.96 -2.41 -6.75
CA ALA A 74 -9.72 -1.33 -7.36
C ALA A 74 -11.13 -1.26 -6.79
N THR A 75 -11.75 -2.42 -6.60
CA THR A 75 -13.09 -2.49 -6.02
C THR A 75 -13.01 -2.22 -4.52
N GLY A 76 -13.72 -1.20 -4.06
CA GLY A 76 -13.74 -0.83 -2.65
C GLY A 76 -12.71 0.22 -2.26
N THR A 77 -11.85 0.63 -3.18
CA THR A 77 -10.87 1.68 -2.93
C THR A 77 -11.33 2.97 -3.58
N SER A 78 -11.50 4.01 -2.77
CA SER A 78 -11.87 5.34 -3.26
C SER A 78 -10.76 6.36 -3.05
N VAL A 79 -9.76 6.05 -2.24
CA VAL A 79 -8.59 6.92 -2.05
C VAL A 79 -7.79 7.00 -3.35
N THR A 80 -7.30 8.21 -3.67
CA THR A 80 -6.46 8.43 -4.84
C THR A 80 -5.04 8.79 -4.40
N ASN A 81 -4.10 8.74 -5.36
CA ASN A 81 -2.70 9.08 -5.11
C ASN A 81 -2.09 8.26 -3.97
N ILE A 82 -2.31 6.97 -4.01
CA ILE A 82 -1.76 6.03 -3.04
C ILE A 82 -0.30 5.77 -3.41
N LEU A 83 0.58 5.85 -2.41
CA LEU A 83 1.98 5.49 -2.58
C LEU A 83 2.30 4.27 -1.74
N ALA A 84 3.05 3.34 -2.34
CA ALA A 84 3.63 2.23 -1.61
C ALA A 84 5.05 2.60 -1.23
N ILE A 85 5.45 2.30 -0.01
CA ILE A 85 6.74 2.70 0.55
C ILE A 85 7.45 1.46 1.06
N TRP A 86 8.69 1.31 0.61
CA TRP A 86 9.56 0.20 1.02
C TRP A 86 10.66 0.67 1.96
#